data_0d747c6b3a829a467b28dd577ac0beb4
#
_entry.id   0d747c6b3a829a467b28dd577ac0beb4
#
_cell.length_a   1.000
_cell.length_b   1.000
_cell.length_c   1.000
_cell.angle_alpha   90.00
_cell.angle_beta   90.00
_cell.angle_gamma   90.00
#
_symmetry.space_group_name_H-M   'P 1'
#
loop_
_entity.id
_entity.type
_entity.pdbx_description
1 polymer ?
#
loop_
_entity_poly.entity_id
_entity_poly.type
_entity_poly.pdbx_seq_one_letter_code
_entity_poly.pdbx_strand_id
1 'polypeptide(L)'
;MGGFIAPSLRAGAEVTTEHAARESRNDGHERRVAQKDGAIKPYKIIFFGNGPLANFTLEVLQRHCEIIFHARTKDDLVTAVALKQQNPAAFGVLASFGVMIKNDILETFAPEGILNLHPSLLPKYRGASPIESAILAGDTDFSYSIMRLVKAMDAGPIYHQDTLSHLPLNKTEIYRALATAGAEWLVDHLAQICEMTPTPQDNTAATFTTKLSKADSLLHPESHTAAEIFRQIVAYQGFPKPKYEFYGKTCIILDAHLVNTDDIICDPSLAPELSTPLMLKCADRNFVAIDRLQPEGKKPMDTKSFINGYARA
;
A
#
# COMPACT_ATOMS: atom_id res chain seq x y z
N MET A 1 -74.30 0.10 26.52
CA MET A 1 -74.40 -0.96 27.51
C MET A 1 -73.06 -1.61 27.56
N GLY A 2 -72.37 -1.42 28.45
CA GLY A 2 -71.91 -2.05 29.64
C GLY A 2 -70.52 -2.57 29.33
N GLY A 3 -69.52 -2.34 30.02
CA GLY A 3 -69.21 -1.89 31.32
C GLY A 3 -67.97 -2.62 31.80
N PHE A 4 -66.99 -1.89 32.27
CA PHE A 4 -66.13 -2.19 33.44
C PHE A 4 -65.52 -3.62 33.50
N ILE A 5 -64.26 -3.83 33.85
CA ILE A 5 -63.51 -3.44 35.07
C ILE A 5 -62.02 -3.76 34.84
N ALA A 6 -61.10 -2.90 35.25
CA ALA A 6 -59.76 -3.27 35.67
C ALA A 6 -59.79 -3.78 37.13
N PRO A 7 -58.75 -4.52 37.57
CA PRO A 7 -57.90 -4.09 38.67
C PRO A 7 -56.42 -4.42 38.37
N SER A 8 -55.55 -3.53 38.54
CA SER A 8 -54.60 -3.13 39.59
C SER A 8 -53.91 -4.29 40.33
N LEU A 9 -52.60 -4.26 40.33
CA LEU A 9 -51.62 -4.27 41.40
C LEU A 9 -50.44 -5.21 41.18
N ARG A 10 -49.27 -4.56 41.08
CA ARG A 10 -48.03 -4.83 41.80
C ARG A 10 -47.30 -6.15 41.64
N ALA A 11 -46.10 -6.00 41.14
CA ALA A 11 -44.79 -6.23 41.78
C ALA A 11 -43.77 -6.21 40.63
N GLY A 12 -42.87 -5.31 40.55
CA GLY A 12 -41.57 -5.32 41.16
C GLY A 12 -40.69 -6.43 40.57
N ALA A 13 -40.12 -6.18 39.36
CA ALA A 13 -38.93 -6.90 38.93
C ALA A 13 -37.99 -5.87 38.31
N GLU A 14 -36.90 -5.69 38.97
CA GLU A 14 -35.75 -4.89 38.56
C GLU A 14 -35.29 -5.34 37.19
N VAL A 15 -35.37 -4.44 36.21
CA VAL A 15 -34.68 -4.62 34.94
C VAL A 15 -33.25 -4.16 35.18
N THR A 16 -32.40 -5.10 35.56
CA THR A 16 -30.95 -4.92 35.47
C THR A 16 -30.59 -4.77 33.99
N THR A 17 -30.27 -3.54 33.64
CA THR A 17 -29.61 -3.21 32.36
C THR A 17 -28.18 -3.78 32.41
N GLU A 18 -28.02 -5.02 32.01
CA GLU A 18 -26.73 -5.52 31.58
C GLU A 18 -26.42 -4.91 30.17
N HIS A 19 -25.83 -3.74 30.21
CA HIS A 19 -25.02 -3.27 29.12
C HIS A 19 -23.77 -4.17 29.08
N ALA A 20 -23.91 -5.30 28.39
CA ALA A 20 -22.76 -6.07 27.99
C ALA A 20 -21.94 -5.21 27.00
N ALA A 21 -20.99 -4.47 27.57
CA ALA A 21 -19.86 -3.95 26.85
C ALA A 21 -19.20 -5.15 26.17
N ARG A 22 -19.41 -5.32 24.87
CA ARG A 22 -18.54 -6.13 24.05
C ARG A 22 -17.19 -5.41 24.00
N GLU A 23 -16.35 -5.70 24.97
CA GLU A 23 -14.92 -5.53 24.84
C GLU A 23 -14.51 -6.31 23.60
N SER A 24 -14.16 -5.58 22.54
CA SER A 24 -13.39 -6.10 21.43
C SER A 24 -12.08 -6.58 22.05
N ARG A 25 -12.00 -7.86 22.35
CA ARG A 25 -10.74 -8.51 22.65
C ARG A 25 -9.89 -8.37 21.40
N ASN A 26 -8.98 -7.42 21.50
CA ASN A 26 -7.81 -7.33 20.66
C ASN A 26 -6.94 -8.54 21.05
N ASP A 27 -7.30 -9.71 20.53
CA ASP A 27 -6.46 -10.90 20.60
C ASP A 27 -5.25 -10.63 19.72
N GLY A 28 -4.34 -9.83 20.26
CA GLY A 28 -2.99 -9.71 19.77
C GLY A 28 -2.46 -11.12 19.59
N HIS A 29 -2.22 -11.48 18.35
CA HIS A 29 -1.66 -12.74 17.94
C HIS A 29 -0.22 -12.83 18.43
N GLU A 30 -0.04 -13.02 19.75
CA GLU A 30 1.15 -13.63 20.32
C GLU A 30 1.14 -15.12 19.97
N ARG A 31 1.21 -15.47 18.72
CA ARG A 31 1.68 -16.79 18.32
C ARG A 31 3.21 -16.79 18.39
N ARG A 32 3.71 -16.90 19.63
CA ARG A 32 5.06 -17.44 19.85
C ARG A 32 5.10 -18.81 19.18
N VAL A 33 5.81 -18.90 18.05
CA VAL A 33 6.27 -20.18 17.52
C VAL A 33 6.93 -20.90 18.69
N ALA A 34 6.40 -22.07 19.07
CA ALA A 34 6.93 -22.88 20.15
C ALA A 34 8.41 -23.13 19.86
N GLN A 35 9.28 -22.50 20.64
CA GLN A 35 10.69 -22.82 20.72
C GLN A 35 10.81 -24.26 21.23
N LYS A 36 10.99 -25.21 20.33
CA LYS A 36 11.62 -26.49 20.67
C LYS A 36 13.12 -26.22 20.74
N ASP A 37 13.69 -26.59 21.87
CA ASP A 37 15.10 -26.42 22.25
C ASP A 37 16.07 -26.76 21.12
N GLY A 38 16.69 -25.76 20.56
CA GLY A 38 17.72 -25.82 19.54
C GLY A 38 17.92 -24.40 19.00
N ALA A 39 19.15 -23.90 19.01
CA ALA A 39 19.45 -22.59 18.42
C ALA A 39 18.80 -22.49 17.04
N ILE A 40 17.83 -21.59 16.88
CA ILE A 40 17.15 -21.33 15.62
C ILE A 40 18.25 -20.93 14.63
N LYS A 41 18.58 -21.80 13.69
CA LYS A 41 19.42 -21.40 12.57
C LYS A 41 18.58 -20.45 11.74
N PRO A 42 18.96 -19.16 11.60
CA PRO A 42 18.17 -18.21 10.83
C PRO A 42 18.05 -18.74 9.40
N TYR A 43 16.84 -18.65 8.82
CA TYR A 43 16.64 -18.97 7.41
C TYR A 43 17.52 -18.09 6.54
N LYS A 44 18.20 -18.70 5.56
CA LYS A 44 18.99 -17.96 4.58
C LYS A 44 18.07 -17.49 3.45
N ILE A 45 18.19 -16.21 3.10
CA ILE A 45 17.37 -15.60 2.06
C ILE A 45 18.27 -14.97 0.99
N ILE A 46 17.94 -15.26 -0.26
CA ILE A 46 18.37 -14.50 -1.44
C ILE A 46 17.20 -13.58 -1.78
N PHE A 47 17.38 -12.29 -1.52
CA PHE A 47 16.33 -11.29 -1.70
C PHE A 47 16.47 -10.59 -3.04
N PHE A 48 15.35 -10.43 -3.77
CA PHE A 48 15.26 -9.73 -5.04
C PHE A 48 14.34 -8.53 -4.89
N GLY A 49 14.85 -7.32 -5.10
CA GLY A 49 13.97 -6.18 -4.99
C GLY A 49 14.65 -4.83 -5.04
N ASN A 50 13.85 -3.81 -5.38
CA ASN A 50 14.26 -2.41 -5.42
C ASN A 50 13.05 -1.51 -5.13
N GLY A 51 13.31 -0.33 -4.53
CA GLY A 51 12.26 0.64 -4.23
C GLY A 51 11.57 0.43 -2.88
N PRO A 52 10.48 1.19 -2.60
CA PRO A 52 9.90 1.27 -1.25
C PRO A 52 9.42 -0.07 -0.69
N LEU A 53 8.65 -0.85 -1.46
CA LEU A 53 8.15 -2.16 -1.00
C LEU A 53 9.31 -3.07 -0.62
N ALA A 54 10.33 -3.16 -1.50
CA ALA A 54 11.51 -3.99 -1.25
C ALA A 54 12.26 -3.55 0.03
N ASN A 55 12.44 -2.24 0.22
CA ASN A 55 13.18 -1.72 1.37
C ASN A 55 12.47 -2.07 2.69
N PHE A 56 11.15 -1.86 2.79
CA PHE A 56 10.39 -2.18 3.99
C PHE A 56 10.30 -3.71 4.22
N THR A 57 10.13 -4.50 3.16
CA THR A 57 10.17 -5.97 3.26
C THR A 57 11.52 -6.46 3.79
N LEU A 58 12.62 -5.94 3.22
CA LEU A 58 13.98 -6.30 3.62
C LEU A 58 14.26 -5.93 5.07
N GLU A 59 13.78 -4.77 5.53
CA GLU A 59 13.93 -4.33 6.91
C GLU A 59 13.36 -5.33 7.91
N VAL A 60 12.19 -5.92 7.62
CA VAL A 60 11.58 -6.95 8.47
C VAL A 60 12.37 -8.27 8.37
N LEU A 61 12.65 -8.73 7.14
CA LEU A 61 13.36 -9.99 6.94
C LEU A 61 14.74 -10.01 7.61
N GLN A 62 15.50 -8.93 7.59
CA GLN A 62 16.83 -8.83 8.20
C GLN A 62 16.82 -8.99 9.73
N ARG A 63 15.69 -8.75 10.40
CA ARG A 63 15.55 -8.93 11.85
C ARG A 63 15.42 -10.41 12.24
N HIS A 64 14.95 -11.25 11.31
CA HIS A 64 14.55 -12.63 11.60
C HIS A 64 15.31 -13.67 10.76
N CYS A 65 15.94 -13.27 9.66
CA CYS A 65 16.58 -14.14 8.69
C CYS A 65 18.00 -13.64 8.33
N GLU A 66 18.84 -14.54 7.88
CA GLU A 66 20.14 -14.22 7.27
C GLU A 66 19.95 -13.85 5.80
N ILE A 67 20.13 -12.61 5.43
CA ILE A 67 20.12 -12.17 4.03
C ILE A 67 21.52 -12.43 3.45
N ILE A 68 21.67 -13.52 2.73
CA ILE A 68 22.97 -13.89 2.14
C ILE A 68 23.28 -13.14 0.85
N PHE A 69 22.25 -12.61 0.18
CA PHE A 69 22.42 -11.75 -0.99
C PHE A 69 21.17 -10.87 -1.24
N HIS A 70 21.39 -9.66 -1.75
CA HIS A 70 20.36 -8.75 -2.20
C HIS A 70 20.57 -8.37 -3.66
N ALA A 71 19.83 -9.03 -4.56
CA ALA A 71 19.81 -8.74 -5.99
C ALA A 71 18.91 -7.50 -6.25
N ARG A 72 19.48 -6.49 -6.92
CA ARG A 72 18.81 -5.21 -7.26
C ARG A 72 18.69 -4.98 -8.75
N THR A 73 19.53 -5.66 -9.52
CA THR A 73 19.67 -5.47 -10.97
C THR A 73 19.61 -6.81 -11.69
N LYS A 74 19.53 -6.76 -13.01
CA LYS A 74 19.57 -7.95 -13.86
C LYS A 74 20.90 -8.70 -13.73
N ASP A 75 22.01 -8.00 -13.56
CA ASP A 75 23.34 -8.60 -13.50
C ASP A 75 23.55 -9.39 -12.21
N ASP A 76 22.84 -9.02 -11.14
CA ASP A 76 22.86 -9.73 -9.87
C ASP A 76 22.27 -11.14 -9.93
N LEU A 77 21.48 -11.45 -10.97
CA LEU A 77 20.85 -12.77 -11.15
C LEU A 77 21.89 -13.91 -11.26
N VAL A 78 23.02 -13.66 -11.88
CA VAL A 78 24.10 -14.66 -12.01
C VAL A 78 24.65 -15.02 -10.62
N THR A 79 24.90 -14.02 -9.80
CA THR A 79 25.37 -14.21 -8.42
C THR A 79 24.32 -14.91 -7.56
N ALA A 80 23.03 -14.52 -7.70
CA ALA A 80 21.93 -15.14 -6.97
C ALA A 80 21.81 -16.65 -7.27
N VAL A 81 21.94 -17.05 -8.53
CA VAL A 81 21.94 -18.47 -8.95
C VAL A 81 23.13 -19.22 -8.34
N ALA A 82 24.34 -18.69 -8.44
CA ALA A 82 25.53 -19.31 -7.87
C ALA A 82 25.42 -19.50 -6.36
N LEU A 83 24.89 -18.50 -5.64
CA LEU A 83 24.67 -18.59 -4.19
C LEU A 83 23.56 -19.58 -3.81
N LYS A 84 22.49 -19.69 -4.60
CA LYS A 84 21.44 -20.71 -4.39
C LYS A 84 22.02 -22.13 -4.55
N GLN A 85 22.87 -22.35 -5.56
CA GLN A 85 23.56 -23.64 -5.76
C GLN A 85 24.49 -24.00 -4.60
N GLN A 86 25.19 -23.01 -4.02
CA GLN A 86 26.04 -23.18 -2.85
C GLN A 86 25.24 -23.32 -1.53
N ASN A 87 24.02 -22.79 -1.50
CA ASN A 87 23.12 -22.82 -0.34
C ASN A 87 21.74 -23.36 -0.77
N PRO A 88 21.60 -24.67 -1.02
CA PRO A 88 20.35 -25.25 -1.55
C PRO A 88 19.12 -24.97 -0.67
N ALA A 89 19.30 -24.86 0.64
CA ALA A 89 18.24 -24.56 1.61
C ALA A 89 17.86 -23.06 1.69
N ALA A 90 18.53 -22.16 0.95
CA ALA A 90 18.19 -20.74 0.95
C ALA A 90 16.89 -20.49 0.18
N PHE A 91 16.01 -19.68 0.74
CA PHE A 91 14.77 -19.25 0.07
C PHE A 91 15.04 -18.07 -0.86
N GLY A 92 14.36 -18.04 -2.00
CA GLY A 92 14.24 -16.85 -2.83
C GLY A 92 13.02 -16.04 -2.38
N VAL A 93 13.20 -14.76 -2.06
CA VAL A 93 12.11 -13.84 -1.75
C VAL A 93 12.21 -12.63 -2.65
N LEU A 94 11.10 -12.22 -3.26
CA LEU A 94 11.03 -11.10 -4.18
C LEU A 94 9.99 -10.09 -3.72
N ALA A 95 10.33 -8.80 -3.82
CA ALA A 95 9.40 -7.68 -3.68
C ALA A 95 9.84 -6.52 -4.61
N SER A 96 9.01 -6.15 -5.60
CA SER A 96 9.29 -5.02 -6.52
C SER A 96 10.67 -5.09 -7.21
N PHE A 97 10.98 -6.17 -7.90
CA PHE A 97 12.29 -6.33 -8.56
C PHE A 97 12.37 -5.63 -9.91
N GLY A 98 11.26 -5.58 -10.65
CA GLY A 98 11.19 -4.87 -11.95
C GLY A 98 11.98 -5.52 -13.09
N VAL A 99 12.61 -6.68 -12.85
CA VAL A 99 13.35 -7.46 -13.85
C VAL A 99 12.66 -8.80 -14.07
N MET A 100 12.46 -9.17 -15.34
CA MET A 100 11.89 -10.48 -15.65
C MET A 100 12.91 -11.59 -15.39
N ILE A 101 12.54 -12.53 -14.51
CA ILE A 101 13.35 -13.71 -14.20
C ILE A 101 12.98 -14.84 -15.16
N LYS A 102 13.99 -15.41 -15.84
CA LYS A 102 13.80 -16.47 -16.81
C LYS A 102 13.56 -17.82 -16.14
N ASN A 103 12.99 -18.79 -16.89
CA ASN A 103 12.65 -20.12 -16.36
C ASN A 103 13.87 -20.88 -15.82
N ASP A 104 15.01 -20.81 -16.48
CA ASP A 104 16.24 -21.46 -16.05
C ASP A 104 16.67 -21.00 -14.64
N ILE A 105 16.46 -19.71 -14.34
CA ILE A 105 16.71 -19.17 -13.00
C ILE A 105 15.63 -19.62 -12.02
N LEU A 106 14.34 -19.58 -12.42
CA LEU A 106 13.24 -20.03 -11.55
C LEU A 106 13.40 -21.48 -11.12
N GLU A 107 13.81 -22.36 -12.05
CA GLU A 107 14.08 -23.78 -11.81
C GLU A 107 15.20 -24.02 -10.79
N THR A 108 16.19 -23.13 -10.70
CA THR A 108 17.25 -23.21 -9.68
C THR A 108 16.70 -23.10 -8.26
N PHE A 109 15.57 -22.44 -8.09
CA PHE A 109 14.91 -22.25 -6.79
C PHE A 109 13.85 -23.32 -6.48
N ALA A 110 13.70 -24.36 -7.31
CA ALA A 110 12.80 -25.47 -7.02
C ALA A 110 13.23 -26.24 -5.75
N PRO A 111 12.28 -26.89 -5.04
CA PRO A 111 10.85 -26.99 -5.35
C PRO A 111 10.02 -25.78 -4.89
N GLU A 112 10.47 -24.98 -3.90
CA GLU A 112 9.70 -23.88 -3.30
C GLU A 112 9.48 -22.73 -4.28
N GLY A 113 10.44 -22.51 -5.19
CA GLY A 113 10.49 -21.40 -6.10
C GLY A 113 10.93 -20.10 -5.42
N ILE A 114 10.72 -18.98 -6.10
CA ILE A 114 10.89 -17.65 -5.53
C ILE A 114 9.53 -17.18 -5.02
N LEU A 115 9.44 -16.83 -3.73
CA LEU A 115 8.24 -16.28 -3.09
C LEU A 115 8.16 -14.80 -3.40
N ASN A 116 7.09 -14.36 -4.06
CA ASN A 116 6.88 -12.96 -4.40
C ASN A 116 5.82 -12.33 -3.49
N LEU A 117 6.20 -11.27 -2.80
CA LEU A 117 5.27 -10.38 -2.10
C LEU A 117 4.74 -9.38 -3.12
N HIS A 118 3.50 -9.57 -3.55
CA HIS A 118 2.81 -8.70 -4.50
C HIS A 118 1.77 -7.85 -3.78
N PRO A 119 1.82 -6.51 -3.88
CA PRO A 119 0.95 -5.63 -3.08
C PRO A 119 -0.42 -5.42 -3.74
N SER A 120 -1.15 -6.51 -3.95
CA SER A 120 -2.57 -6.52 -4.34
C SER A 120 -3.24 -7.84 -3.99
N LEU A 121 -4.57 -7.86 -3.99
CA LEU A 121 -5.39 -9.08 -3.90
C LEU A 121 -5.43 -9.75 -5.28
N LEU A 122 -4.42 -10.57 -5.60
CA LEU A 122 -4.37 -11.29 -6.88
C LEU A 122 -5.62 -12.19 -7.07
N PRO A 123 -6.17 -12.27 -8.28
CA PRO A 123 -5.61 -11.85 -9.55
C PRO A 123 -5.87 -10.38 -9.94
N LYS A 124 -6.40 -9.54 -9.02
CA LYS A 124 -6.62 -8.11 -9.25
C LYS A 124 -5.27 -7.36 -9.23
N TYR A 125 -5.10 -6.42 -10.14
CA TYR A 125 -3.92 -5.56 -10.24
C TYR A 125 -2.58 -6.30 -10.45
N ARG A 126 -2.53 -7.30 -11.34
CA ARG A 126 -1.25 -7.84 -11.84
C ARG A 126 -0.45 -6.75 -12.53
N GLY A 127 0.87 -6.74 -12.37
CA GLY A 127 1.76 -5.82 -13.09
C GLY A 127 2.56 -4.86 -12.22
N ALA A 128 3.00 -3.75 -12.81
CA ALA A 128 4.09 -2.97 -12.25
C ALA A 128 3.69 -1.94 -11.17
N SER A 129 2.42 -1.53 -11.11
CA SER A 129 1.97 -0.40 -10.28
C SER A 129 0.66 -0.71 -9.52
N PRO A 130 0.58 -1.81 -8.76
CA PRO A 130 -0.67 -2.24 -8.12
C PRO A 130 -1.18 -1.24 -7.08
N ILE A 131 -0.32 -0.69 -6.22
CA ILE A 131 -0.70 0.28 -5.19
C ILE A 131 -1.19 1.58 -5.82
N GLU A 132 -0.44 2.10 -6.79
CA GLU A 132 -0.83 3.32 -7.50
C GLU A 132 -2.16 3.14 -8.23
N SER A 133 -2.38 1.98 -8.85
CA SER A 133 -3.64 1.67 -9.53
C SER A 133 -4.81 1.57 -8.56
N ALA A 134 -4.63 0.96 -7.38
CA ALA A 134 -5.64 0.90 -6.34
C ALA A 134 -6.00 2.30 -5.81
N ILE A 135 -4.99 3.15 -5.54
CA ILE A 135 -5.21 4.55 -5.12
C ILE A 135 -5.99 5.32 -6.19
N LEU A 136 -5.60 5.23 -7.45
CA LEU A 136 -6.26 5.91 -8.57
C LEU A 136 -7.70 5.44 -8.75
N ALA A 137 -7.97 4.14 -8.57
CA ALA A 137 -9.31 3.57 -8.61
C ALA A 137 -10.19 4.02 -7.42
N GLY A 138 -9.59 4.54 -6.35
CA GLY A 138 -10.31 4.95 -5.15
C GLY A 138 -10.57 3.80 -4.18
N ASP A 139 -9.79 2.73 -4.25
CA ASP A 139 -9.87 1.63 -3.29
C ASP A 139 -9.53 2.17 -1.88
N THR A 140 -10.28 1.74 -0.87
CA THR A 140 -10.11 2.11 0.54
C THR A 140 -9.36 1.05 1.33
N ASP A 141 -9.36 -0.17 0.81
CA ASP A 141 -8.68 -1.33 1.38
C ASP A 141 -7.52 -1.73 0.47
N PHE A 142 -6.40 -2.04 1.09
CA PHE A 142 -5.19 -2.43 0.38
C PHE A 142 -4.78 -3.84 0.79
N SER A 143 -4.40 -4.65 -0.18
CA SER A 143 -4.13 -6.07 0.03
C SER A 143 -2.73 -6.45 -0.42
N TYR A 144 -2.27 -7.59 0.07
CA TYR A 144 -1.08 -8.24 -0.47
C TYR A 144 -1.32 -9.72 -0.72
N SER A 145 -0.52 -10.27 -1.59
CA SER A 145 -0.49 -11.71 -1.90
C SER A 145 0.93 -12.22 -1.80
N ILE A 146 1.11 -13.39 -1.19
CA ILE A 146 2.35 -14.17 -1.26
C ILE A 146 2.13 -15.28 -2.28
N MET A 147 2.87 -15.22 -3.38
CA MET A 147 2.73 -16.18 -4.47
C MET A 147 4.07 -16.77 -4.89
N ARG A 148 4.06 -17.96 -5.51
CA ARG A 148 5.24 -18.50 -6.18
C ARG A 148 5.42 -17.82 -7.54
N LEU A 149 6.60 -17.29 -7.77
CA LEU A 149 6.93 -16.63 -9.03
C LEU A 149 6.94 -17.63 -10.19
N VAL A 150 6.30 -17.24 -11.30
CA VAL A 150 6.27 -18.00 -12.55
C VAL A 150 6.59 -17.05 -13.73
N LYS A 151 6.80 -17.62 -14.93
CA LYS A 151 7.11 -16.85 -16.14
C LYS A 151 6.00 -15.82 -16.51
N ALA A 152 4.73 -16.21 -16.33
CA ALA A 152 3.61 -15.31 -16.62
C ALA A 152 3.49 -14.27 -15.51
N MET A 153 3.35 -13.00 -15.91
CA MET A 153 3.35 -11.84 -14.99
C MET A 153 2.30 -12.02 -13.89
N ASP A 154 2.77 -12.09 -12.65
CA ASP A 154 2.00 -12.19 -11.41
C ASP A 154 0.86 -13.23 -11.43
N ALA A 155 1.02 -14.31 -12.25
CA ALA A 155 0.03 -15.35 -12.45
C ALA A 155 0.32 -16.66 -11.69
N GLY A 156 1.33 -16.65 -10.83
CA GLY A 156 1.72 -17.82 -10.06
C GLY A 156 0.72 -18.20 -8.96
N PRO A 157 0.76 -19.45 -8.47
CA PRO A 157 -0.15 -19.91 -7.44
C PRO A 157 0.13 -19.18 -6.11
N ILE A 158 -0.92 -18.94 -5.34
CA ILE A 158 -0.97 -18.09 -4.15
C ILE A 158 -0.86 -18.95 -2.89
N TYR A 159 0.08 -18.63 -2.01
CA TYR A 159 0.20 -19.22 -0.68
C TYR A 159 -0.67 -18.51 0.35
N HIS A 160 -0.76 -17.18 0.27
CA HIS A 160 -1.49 -16.35 1.23
C HIS A 160 -1.95 -15.05 0.62
N GLN A 161 -3.06 -14.54 1.12
CA GLN A 161 -3.56 -13.20 0.83
C GLN A 161 -4.15 -12.60 2.10
N ASP A 162 -3.97 -11.30 2.26
CA ASP A 162 -4.63 -10.56 3.33
C ASP A 162 -4.95 -9.13 2.89
N THR A 163 -5.90 -8.51 3.57
CA THR A 163 -6.42 -7.17 3.28
C THR A 163 -6.32 -6.29 4.53
N LEU A 164 -5.65 -5.16 4.38
CA LEU A 164 -5.53 -4.14 5.41
C LEU A 164 -6.54 -3.02 5.15
N SER A 165 -7.51 -2.90 6.05
CA SER A 165 -8.55 -1.86 5.98
C SER A 165 -8.16 -0.62 6.77
N HIS A 166 -8.76 0.53 6.42
CA HIS A 166 -8.60 1.79 7.13
C HIS A 166 -7.17 2.35 7.17
N LEU A 167 -6.35 2.02 6.18
CA LEU A 167 -5.06 2.68 6.04
C LEU A 167 -5.25 4.15 5.63
N PRO A 168 -4.43 5.08 6.16
CA PRO A 168 -4.45 6.46 5.69
C PRO A 168 -4.09 6.49 4.20
N LEU A 169 -4.73 7.41 3.44
CA LEU A 169 -4.42 7.58 2.02
C LEU A 169 -3.07 8.30 1.86
N ASN A 170 -2.01 7.58 2.21
CA ASN A 170 -0.62 7.97 2.10
C ASN A 170 0.16 6.82 1.47
N LYS A 171 0.70 7.03 0.28
CA LYS A 171 1.37 5.96 -0.48
C LYS A 171 2.51 5.30 0.29
N THR A 172 3.31 6.07 1.02
CA THR A 172 4.44 5.52 1.79
C THR A 172 3.97 4.63 2.94
N GLU A 173 2.90 5.03 3.65
CA GLU A 173 2.32 4.24 4.72
C GLU A 173 1.67 2.95 4.20
N ILE A 174 0.99 3.02 3.04
CA ILE A 174 0.43 1.84 2.38
C ILE A 174 1.55 0.85 2.01
N TYR A 175 2.63 1.33 1.38
CA TYR A 175 3.80 0.48 1.08
C TYR A 175 4.39 -0.16 2.33
N ARG A 176 4.56 0.62 3.40
CA ARG A 176 5.10 0.13 4.68
C ARG A 176 4.21 -0.94 5.28
N ALA A 177 2.91 -0.68 5.39
CA ALA A 177 1.96 -1.59 6.01
C ALA A 177 1.90 -2.95 5.28
N LEU A 178 1.75 -2.93 3.94
CA LEU A 178 1.70 -4.16 3.14
C LEU A 178 3.02 -4.92 3.16
N ALA A 179 4.15 -4.22 3.07
CA ALA A 179 5.48 -4.83 3.14
C ALA A 179 5.73 -5.48 4.50
N THR A 180 5.36 -4.80 5.60
CA THR A 180 5.53 -5.32 6.95
C THR A 180 4.68 -6.57 7.16
N ALA A 181 3.37 -6.49 6.90
CA ALA A 181 2.46 -7.61 7.08
C ALA A 181 2.86 -8.84 6.24
N GLY A 182 3.20 -8.62 4.96
CA GLY A 182 3.62 -9.71 4.09
C GLY A 182 4.97 -10.33 4.47
N ALA A 183 5.93 -9.50 4.95
CA ALA A 183 7.23 -10.01 5.40
C ALA A 183 7.12 -10.76 6.74
N GLU A 184 6.30 -10.31 7.67
CA GLU A 184 6.00 -11.02 8.92
C GLU A 184 5.36 -12.37 8.63
N TRP A 185 4.36 -12.40 7.74
CA TRP A 185 3.78 -13.67 7.32
C TRP A 185 4.82 -14.62 6.72
N LEU A 186 5.72 -14.13 5.87
CA LEU A 186 6.81 -14.95 5.31
C LEU A 186 7.69 -15.51 6.41
N VAL A 187 8.15 -14.70 7.36
CA VAL A 187 8.98 -15.13 8.49
C VAL A 187 8.31 -16.27 9.27
N ASP A 188 7.03 -16.14 9.56
CA ASP A 188 6.27 -17.11 10.36
C ASP A 188 6.03 -18.45 9.62
N HIS A 189 6.04 -18.44 8.27
CA HIS A 189 5.64 -19.60 7.47
C HIS A 189 6.77 -20.20 6.62
N LEU A 190 7.98 -19.63 6.60
CA LEU A 190 9.10 -20.19 5.82
C LEU A 190 9.38 -21.67 6.13
N ALA A 191 9.24 -22.08 7.40
CA ALA A 191 9.43 -23.49 7.80
C ALA A 191 8.44 -24.45 7.15
N GLN A 192 7.23 -23.98 6.89
CA GLN A 192 6.10 -24.79 6.41
C GLN A 192 5.84 -24.62 4.92
N ILE A 193 6.53 -23.68 4.26
CA ILE A 193 6.23 -23.33 2.87
C ILE A 193 6.34 -24.52 1.92
N CYS A 194 7.27 -25.47 2.19
CA CYS A 194 7.45 -26.68 1.40
C CYS A 194 6.28 -27.67 1.52
N GLU A 195 5.54 -27.60 2.63
CA GLU A 195 4.39 -28.46 2.93
C GLU A 195 3.07 -27.81 2.48
N MET A 196 3.08 -26.52 2.21
CA MET A 196 1.90 -25.78 1.78
C MET A 196 1.59 -26.04 0.30
N THR A 197 0.33 -26.23 0.00
CA THR A 197 -0.17 -26.30 -1.38
C THR A 197 -0.74 -24.95 -1.80
N PRO A 198 -0.04 -24.18 -2.67
CA PRO A 198 -0.54 -22.90 -3.10
C PRO A 198 -1.72 -23.04 -4.08
N THR A 199 -2.68 -22.13 -3.98
CA THR A 199 -3.91 -22.14 -4.79
C THR A 199 -3.66 -21.48 -6.15
N PRO A 200 -4.01 -22.12 -7.27
CA PRO A 200 -3.96 -21.51 -8.59
C PRO A 200 -4.88 -20.27 -8.68
N GLN A 201 -4.45 -19.27 -9.41
CA GLN A 201 -5.27 -18.07 -9.66
C GLN A 201 -6.33 -18.32 -10.74
N ASP A 202 -7.50 -17.71 -10.60
CA ASP A 202 -8.49 -17.60 -11.68
C ASP A 202 -8.06 -16.50 -12.67
N ASN A 203 -7.55 -16.92 -13.82
CA ASN A 203 -7.10 -15.97 -14.85
C ASN A 203 -8.24 -15.20 -15.51
N THR A 204 -9.50 -15.65 -15.40
CA THR A 204 -10.66 -14.93 -15.97
C THR A 204 -11.04 -13.70 -15.15
N ALA A 205 -10.67 -13.69 -13.87
CA ALA A 205 -10.85 -12.56 -12.95
C ALA A 205 -9.63 -11.58 -12.91
N ALA A 206 -8.59 -11.85 -13.71
CA ALA A 206 -7.37 -11.05 -13.67
C ALA A 206 -7.58 -9.64 -14.23
N THR A 207 -7.09 -8.65 -13.49
CA THR A 207 -6.94 -7.27 -13.97
C THR A 207 -5.47 -6.88 -14.00
N PHE A 208 -5.11 -5.95 -14.88
CA PHE A 208 -3.71 -5.58 -15.11
C PHE A 208 -3.50 -4.10 -14.87
N THR A 209 -2.34 -3.77 -14.31
CA THR A 209 -1.92 -2.39 -14.11
C THR A 209 -1.03 -1.92 -15.26
N THR A 210 -1.12 -0.64 -15.60
CA THR A 210 -0.19 0.01 -16.51
C THR A 210 1.02 0.54 -15.75
N LYS A 211 2.19 0.48 -16.39
CA LYS A 211 3.40 1.10 -15.85
C LYS A 211 3.27 2.61 -15.95
N LEU A 212 3.40 3.30 -14.82
CA LEU A 212 3.43 4.76 -14.82
C LEU A 212 4.61 5.32 -15.61
N SER A 213 4.38 6.43 -16.29
CA SER A 213 5.35 7.14 -17.12
C SER A 213 5.49 8.60 -16.69
N LYS A 214 6.51 9.30 -17.18
CA LYS A 214 6.66 10.73 -16.92
C LYS A 214 5.51 11.57 -17.50
N ALA A 215 4.82 11.08 -18.52
CA ALA A 215 3.66 11.76 -19.10
C ALA A 215 2.49 11.86 -18.15
N ASP A 216 2.35 10.90 -17.22
CA ASP A 216 1.26 10.89 -16.22
C ASP A 216 1.45 11.96 -15.12
N SER A 217 2.59 12.66 -15.11
CA SER A 217 2.90 13.62 -14.04
C SER A 217 2.03 14.87 -14.03
N LEU A 218 1.49 15.29 -15.17
CA LEU A 218 0.73 16.54 -15.27
C LEU A 218 -0.70 16.35 -14.76
N LEU A 219 -1.10 17.20 -13.82
CA LEU A 219 -2.46 17.22 -13.29
C LEU A 219 -3.36 18.05 -14.18
N HIS A 220 -4.61 17.61 -14.37
CA HIS A 220 -5.65 18.23 -15.18
C HIS A 220 -6.92 18.48 -14.35
N PRO A 221 -6.90 19.42 -13.39
CA PRO A 221 -8.04 19.67 -12.50
C PRO A 221 -9.30 20.12 -13.24
N GLU A 222 -9.15 20.74 -14.42
CA GLU A 222 -10.26 21.18 -15.28
C GLU A 222 -11.11 20.00 -15.82
N SER A 223 -10.57 18.80 -15.85
CA SER A 223 -11.23 17.58 -16.38
C SER A 223 -11.46 16.50 -15.35
N HIS A 224 -11.00 16.68 -14.11
CA HIS A 224 -11.10 15.69 -13.04
C HIS A 224 -11.76 16.29 -11.79
N THR A 225 -12.41 15.44 -10.99
CA THR A 225 -12.92 15.81 -9.67
C THR A 225 -11.79 16.08 -8.68
N ALA A 226 -12.09 16.80 -7.61
CA ALA A 226 -11.10 17.06 -6.55
C ALA A 226 -10.60 15.75 -5.92
N ALA A 227 -11.46 14.77 -5.73
CA ALA A 227 -11.08 13.45 -5.22
C ALA A 227 -10.13 12.72 -6.17
N GLU A 228 -10.35 12.79 -7.49
CA GLU A 228 -9.44 12.19 -8.49
C GLU A 228 -8.08 12.89 -8.51
N ILE A 229 -8.06 14.23 -8.51
CA ILE A 229 -6.81 15.00 -8.45
C ILE A 229 -6.04 14.69 -7.18
N PHE A 230 -6.71 14.62 -6.03
CA PHE A 230 -6.07 14.26 -4.77
C PHE A 230 -5.46 12.86 -4.83
N ARG A 231 -6.19 11.85 -5.35
CA ARG A 231 -5.66 10.51 -5.56
C ARG A 231 -4.47 10.49 -6.51
N GLN A 232 -4.49 11.27 -7.60
CA GLN A 232 -3.35 11.42 -8.50
C GLN A 232 -2.13 12.01 -7.77
N ILE A 233 -2.33 13.03 -6.93
CA ILE A 233 -1.24 13.61 -6.12
C ILE A 233 -0.63 12.54 -5.23
N VAL A 234 -1.42 11.74 -4.53
CA VAL A 234 -0.93 10.67 -3.65
C VAL A 234 -0.25 9.55 -4.45
N ALA A 235 -0.91 9.04 -5.50
CA ALA A 235 -0.39 7.94 -6.31
C ALA A 235 0.93 8.28 -7.00
N TYR A 236 1.10 9.52 -7.44
CA TYR A 236 2.25 9.96 -8.21
C TYR A 236 3.43 10.47 -7.36
N GLN A 237 3.31 10.52 -6.04
CA GLN A 237 4.43 10.83 -5.15
C GLN A 237 5.64 9.95 -5.45
N GLY A 238 6.86 10.53 -5.42
CA GLY A 238 8.09 9.85 -5.78
C GLY A 238 8.28 9.66 -7.30
N PHE A 239 7.36 8.99 -7.97
CA PHE A 239 7.32 8.83 -9.42
C PHE A 239 5.85 8.66 -9.89
N PRO A 240 5.43 9.32 -10.99
CA PRO A 240 6.19 10.24 -11.86
C PRO A 240 6.40 11.65 -11.28
N LYS A 241 5.90 11.95 -10.09
CA LYS A 241 5.83 13.25 -9.38
C LYS A 241 4.70 14.11 -9.96
N PRO A 242 3.63 14.37 -9.19
CA PRO A 242 2.50 15.17 -9.65
C PRO A 242 2.94 16.61 -9.87
N LYS A 243 2.60 17.18 -11.03
CA LYS A 243 3.01 18.53 -11.45
C LYS A 243 1.82 19.37 -11.84
N TYR A 244 1.92 20.65 -11.52
CA TYR A 244 0.97 21.67 -11.99
C TYR A 244 1.70 23.01 -12.18
N GLU A 245 1.16 23.88 -13.03
CA GLU A 245 1.73 25.19 -13.27
C GLU A 245 1.03 26.26 -12.43
N PHE A 246 1.80 26.99 -11.59
CA PHE A 246 1.34 28.13 -10.83
C PHE A 246 2.17 29.35 -11.19
N TYR A 247 1.52 30.45 -11.56
CA TYR A 247 2.17 31.73 -11.92
C TYR A 247 3.31 31.54 -12.97
N GLY A 248 3.06 30.73 -14.00
CA GLY A 248 4.04 30.43 -15.05
C GLY A 248 5.23 29.59 -14.60
N LYS A 249 5.13 28.91 -13.44
CA LYS A 249 6.16 28.00 -12.91
C LYS A 249 5.63 26.58 -12.77
N THR A 250 6.30 25.65 -13.40
CA THR A 250 6.03 24.22 -13.17
C THR A 250 6.46 23.82 -11.77
N CYS A 251 5.53 23.32 -10.97
CA CYS A 251 5.74 22.92 -9.59
C CYS A 251 5.40 21.43 -9.39
N ILE A 252 6.22 20.70 -8.67
CA ILE A 252 5.90 19.37 -8.16
C ILE A 252 5.06 19.57 -6.90
N ILE A 253 3.91 18.92 -6.82
CA ILE A 253 3.06 18.93 -5.63
C ILE A 253 3.58 17.87 -4.66
N LEU A 254 3.90 18.28 -3.44
CA LEU A 254 4.47 17.40 -2.42
C LEU A 254 3.45 17.01 -1.35
N ASP A 255 2.52 17.93 -1.04
CA ASP A 255 1.49 17.73 -0.05
C ASP A 255 0.26 18.55 -0.38
N ALA A 256 -0.93 18.00 -0.11
CA ALA A 256 -2.21 18.61 -0.45
C ALA A 256 -3.33 17.97 0.38
N HIS A 257 -4.48 18.65 0.46
CA HIS A 257 -5.69 18.12 1.07
C HIS A 257 -6.95 18.52 0.30
N LEU A 258 -8.04 17.77 0.52
CA LEU A 258 -9.35 18.07 -0.06
C LEU A 258 -10.02 19.21 0.72
N VAL A 259 -10.65 20.13 -0.01
CA VAL A 259 -11.49 21.20 0.55
C VAL A 259 -12.87 21.11 -0.08
N ASN A 260 -13.89 20.91 0.74
CA ASN A 260 -15.27 20.93 0.28
C ASN A 260 -15.82 22.36 0.24
N THR A 261 -16.59 22.67 -0.80
CA THR A 261 -17.27 23.98 -0.91
C THR A 261 -18.26 24.21 0.23
N ASP A 262 -18.84 23.14 0.78
CA ASP A 262 -19.78 23.24 1.91
C ASP A 262 -19.08 23.70 3.19
N ASP A 263 -17.84 23.33 3.40
CA ASP A 263 -17.01 23.79 4.53
C ASP A 263 -16.72 25.30 4.41
N ILE A 264 -16.59 25.81 3.18
CA ILE A 264 -16.36 27.22 2.88
C ILE A 264 -17.63 28.03 3.12
N ILE A 265 -18.80 27.46 2.79
CA ILE A 265 -20.11 28.15 2.93
C ILE A 265 -20.57 28.19 4.38
N CYS A 266 -20.25 27.13 5.17
CA CYS A 266 -20.67 27.05 6.56
C CYS A 266 -19.83 27.89 7.51
N ASP A 267 -18.62 28.28 7.12
CA ASP A 267 -17.77 29.20 7.89
C ASP A 267 -17.18 30.31 7.03
N PRO A 268 -17.91 31.45 6.88
CA PRO A 268 -17.40 32.61 6.16
C PRO A 268 -16.10 33.20 6.72
N SER A 269 -15.71 32.83 7.96
CA SER A 269 -14.43 33.29 8.54
C SER A 269 -13.23 32.51 7.94
N LEU A 270 -13.46 31.33 7.34
CA LEU A 270 -12.47 30.64 6.56
C LEU A 270 -12.23 31.21 5.16
N ALA A 271 -13.18 32.03 4.68
CA ALA A 271 -13.07 32.66 3.37
C ALA A 271 -11.86 33.59 3.20
N PRO A 272 -11.41 34.38 4.22
CA PRO A 272 -10.18 35.16 4.14
C PRO A 272 -8.89 34.28 4.13
N GLU A 273 -8.93 33.14 4.80
CA GLU A 273 -7.78 32.18 4.80
C GLU A 273 -7.68 31.41 3.47
N LEU A 274 -8.81 31.19 2.80
CA LEU A 274 -8.87 30.59 1.47
C LEU A 274 -8.34 31.52 0.35
N SER A 275 -8.14 32.81 0.63
CA SER A 275 -7.46 33.72 -0.29
C SER A 275 -5.93 33.57 -0.31
N THR A 276 -5.37 32.77 0.60
CA THR A 276 -3.93 32.59 0.77
C THR A 276 -3.40 31.22 0.32
N PRO A 277 -4.12 30.09 0.37
CA PRO A 277 -3.61 28.82 -0.14
C PRO A 277 -3.67 28.76 -1.68
N LEU A 278 -2.69 28.13 -2.28
CA LEU A 278 -2.80 27.71 -3.67
C LEU A 278 -3.83 26.59 -3.75
N MET A 279 -4.91 26.82 -4.52
CA MET A 279 -5.96 25.86 -4.70
C MET A 279 -6.13 25.49 -6.17
N LEU A 280 -6.33 24.19 -6.43
CA LEU A 280 -6.75 23.67 -7.72
C LEU A 280 -8.27 23.56 -7.72
N LYS A 281 -8.95 24.41 -8.51
CA LYS A 281 -10.38 24.28 -8.77
C LYS A 281 -10.62 23.13 -9.74
N CYS A 282 -11.40 22.16 -9.32
CA CYS A 282 -11.65 20.94 -10.09
C CYS A 282 -12.97 20.96 -10.86
N ALA A 283 -13.18 20.00 -11.77
CA ALA A 283 -14.36 19.93 -12.64
C ALA A 283 -15.68 19.83 -11.86
N ASP A 284 -15.67 19.20 -10.68
CA ASP A 284 -16.82 19.07 -9.78
C ASP A 284 -17.06 20.31 -8.89
N ARG A 285 -16.33 21.41 -9.15
CA ARG A 285 -16.36 22.68 -8.40
C ARG A 285 -15.77 22.61 -6.98
N ASN A 286 -15.31 21.45 -6.53
CA ASN A 286 -14.54 21.30 -5.30
C ASN A 286 -13.08 21.70 -5.53
N PHE A 287 -12.32 21.78 -4.44
CA PHE A 287 -10.96 22.28 -4.46
C PHE A 287 -9.98 21.26 -3.83
N VAL A 288 -8.76 21.27 -4.34
CA VAL A 288 -7.59 20.66 -3.69
C VAL A 288 -6.67 21.79 -3.25
N ALA A 289 -6.48 21.94 -1.95
CA ALA A 289 -5.53 22.90 -1.39
C ALA A 289 -4.12 22.29 -1.39
N ILE A 290 -3.15 23.11 -1.80
CA ILE A 290 -1.74 22.71 -1.87
C ILE A 290 -1.03 23.23 -0.62
N ASP A 291 -0.46 22.32 0.16
CA ASP A 291 0.25 22.64 1.41
C ASP A 291 1.74 22.85 1.15
N ARG A 292 2.35 21.97 0.34
CA ARG A 292 3.77 22.00 0.01
C ARG A 292 4.00 21.71 -1.45
N LEU A 293 4.95 22.42 -2.04
CA LEU A 293 5.33 22.26 -3.44
C LEU A 293 6.81 22.50 -3.64
N GLN A 294 7.30 22.08 -4.80
CA GLN A 294 8.66 22.31 -5.22
C GLN A 294 8.69 22.88 -6.64
N PRO A 295 8.94 24.19 -6.82
CA PRO A 295 9.18 24.75 -8.14
C PRO A 295 10.38 24.08 -8.81
N GLU A 296 10.33 23.91 -10.12
CA GLU A 296 11.40 23.27 -10.87
C GLU A 296 12.74 23.98 -10.65
N GLY A 297 13.78 23.20 -10.33
CA GLY A 297 15.11 23.74 -10.00
C GLY A 297 15.25 24.42 -8.64
N LYS A 298 14.24 24.37 -7.77
CA LYS A 298 14.24 24.97 -6.43
C LYS A 298 14.09 23.90 -5.34
N LYS A 299 14.29 24.32 -4.08
CA LYS A 299 14.02 23.47 -2.90
C LYS A 299 12.50 23.40 -2.62
N PRO A 300 12.02 22.33 -1.96
CA PRO A 300 10.66 22.27 -1.41
C PRO A 300 10.37 23.47 -0.50
N MET A 301 9.14 24.00 -0.57
CA MET A 301 8.66 25.09 0.24
C MET A 301 7.17 24.95 0.54
N ASP A 302 6.69 25.66 1.56
CA ASP A 302 5.26 25.82 1.82
C ASP A 302 4.62 26.82 0.84
N THR A 303 3.30 26.75 0.76
CA THR A 303 2.51 27.61 -0.14
C THR A 303 2.68 29.08 0.14
N LYS A 304 2.75 29.50 1.42
CA LYS A 304 2.93 30.90 1.80
C LYS A 304 4.24 31.48 1.28
N SER A 305 5.33 30.73 1.43
CA SER A 305 6.65 31.10 0.91
C SER A 305 6.63 31.20 -0.62
N PHE A 306 5.95 30.27 -1.29
CA PHE A 306 5.81 30.30 -2.75
C PHE A 306 5.03 31.54 -3.22
N ILE A 307 3.87 31.83 -2.66
CA ILE A 307 3.07 33.00 -3.01
C ILE A 307 3.87 34.29 -2.83
N ASN A 308 4.55 34.45 -1.69
CA ASN A 308 5.35 35.63 -1.42
C ASN A 308 6.50 35.83 -2.42
N GLY A 309 7.05 34.74 -2.94
CA GLY A 309 8.16 34.79 -3.88
C GLY A 309 7.77 34.90 -5.36
N TYR A 310 6.57 34.44 -5.75
CA TYR A 310 6.21 34.26 -7.17
C TYR A 310 4.90 34.90 -7.59
N ALA A 311 3.96 35.15 -6.67
CA ALA A 311 2.67 35.79 -7.01
C ALA A 311 2.73 37.30 -7.18
N ARG A 312 3.84 37.95 -6.79
CA ARG A 312 4.04 39.40 -6.85
C ARG A 312 4.99 39.85 -7.97
N ALA A 313 5.40 38.91 -8.83
CA ALA A 313 6.31 39.21 -9.95
C ALA A 313 5.58 39.50 -11.23
#